data_400f98466cb4470b0e7bd931e9139c6a
#
_entry.id   400f98466cb4470b0e7bd931e9139c6a
#
_cell.length_a   1.000
_cell.length_b   1.000
_cell.length_c   1.000
_cell.angle_alpha   90.00
_cell.angle_beta   90.00
_cell.angle_gamma   90.00
#
_symmetry.space_group_name_H-M   'P 1'
#
loop_
_entity.id
_entity.type
_entity.pdbx_description
1 polymer ?
#
loop_
_entity_poly.entity_id
_entity_poly.type
_entity_poly.pdbx_seq_one_letter_code
_entity_poly.pdbx_strand_id
1 'polypeptide(L)'
;MATPAVDSLHLKPLNVGQVLHDAAVFNFSRHRNRESFVNAANIPAEVEAFFDLLEQRTVDFLLVGGLAMLAHIRGRNTDDIDLVISTPDQQRLEPEVAIIERESFFAQAQFRGLRIDFRAAENPLFDFVARNYSEARQFDFFSRPRVIRCATAPGLLLLKLYALPSLYRQGEISRAKIFESDIGVLLGAVPETDPNKLLEILGRHGVADSDVRELRNVIAEQRPRRRFS
;
A
#
# COMPACT_ATOMS: atom_id res chain seq x y z
N MET A 1 -22.08 -27.14 23.31
CA MET A 1 -20.64 -26.80 23.28
C MET A 1 -20.50 -25.52 22.48
N ALA A 2 -20.18 -24.43 23.14
CA ALA A 2 -20.05 -23.11 22.49
C ALA A 2 -18.69 -23.04 21.81
N THR A 3 -18.69 -22.71 20.50
CA THR A 3 -17.50 -22.40 19.73
C THR A 3 -16.83 -21.16 20.33
N PRO A 4 -15.52 -21.15 20.63
CA PRO A 4 -14.88 -19.94 21.11
C PRO A 4 -14.93 -18.88 20.03
N ALA A 5 -15.45 -17.71 20.38
CA ALA A 5 -15.39 -16.51 19.57
C ALA A 5 -13.92 -16.23 19.24
N VAL A 6 -13.61 -16.11 17.96
CA VAL A 6 -12.32 -15.61 17.50
C VAL A 6 -12.20 -14.18 17.98
N ASP A 7 -11.37 -14.01 19.01
CA ASP A 7 -11.04 -12.71 19.59
C ASP A 7 -10.51 -11.85 18.45
N SER A 8 -11.32 -10.89 18.02
CA SER A 8 -10.89 -9.87 17.05
C SER A 8 -9.74 -9.12 17.71
N LEU A 9 -8.52 -9.48 17.38
CA LEU A 9 -7.31 -8.79 17.79
C LEU A 9 -7.50 -7.31 17.46
N HIS A 10 -7.91 -6.53 18.46
CA HIS A 10 -7.87 -5.07 18.39
C HIS A 10 -6.39 -4.68 18.23
N LEU A 11 -5.95 -4.62 16.98
CA LEU A 11 -4.64 -4.06 16.67
C LEU A 11 -4.65 -2.62 17.22
N LYS A 12 -3.68 -2.30 18.07
CA LYS A 12 -3.50 -0.91 18.49
C LYS A 12 -3.41 -0.04 17.24
N PRO A 13 -4.00 1.17 17.24
CA PRO A 13 -3.87 2.09 16.12
C PRO A 13 -2.41 2.23 15.71
N LEU A 14 -2.16 2.23 14.40
CA LEU A 14 -0.82 2.31 13.84
C LEU A 14 -0.34 3.76 13.92
N ASN A 15 0.80 4.02 14.54
CA ASN A 15 1.46 5.32 14.49
C ASN A 15 2.25 5.45 13.18
N VAL A 16 1.70 6.20 12.22
CA VAL A 16 2.25 6.34 10.86
C VAL A 16 3.63 6.99 10.89
N GLY A 17 3.81 8.04 11.67
CA GLY A 17 5.09 8.75 11.78
C GLY A 17 6.19 7.86 12.34
N GLN A 18 5.89 7.06 13.37
CA GLN A 18 6.86 6.12 13.96
C GLN A 18 7.27 5.03 12.97
N VAL A 19 6.34 4.47 12.21
CA VAL A 19 6.64 3.43 11.20
C VAL A 19 7.62 3.96 10.17
N LEU A 20 7.36 5.14 9.60
CA LEU A 20 8.24 5.73 8.59
C LEU A 20 9.58 6.17 9.18
N HIS A 21 9.59 6.67 10.42
CA HIS A 21 10.82 6.97 11.14
C HIS A 21 11.68 5.71 11.31
N ASP A 22 11.10 4.62 11.81
CA ASP A 22 11.83 3.37 12.04
C ASP A 22 12.36 2.80 10.71
N ALA A 23 11.55 2.85 9.64
CA ALA A 23 11.99 2.47 8.32
C ALA A 23 13.19 3.28 7.83
N ALA A 24 13.17 4.60 8.01
CA ALA A 24 14.28 5.46 7.62
C ALA A 24 15.56 5.16 8.41
N VAL A 25 15.44 4.92 9.72
CA VAL A 25 16.57 4.55 10.58
C VAL A 25 17.17 3.21 10.16
N PHE A 26 16.34 2.19 9.89
CA PHE A 26 16.81 0.86 9.49
C PHE A 26 17.34 0.80 8.04
N ASN A 27 16.82 1.65 7.15
CA ASN A 27 17.25 1.71 5.74
C ASN A 27 18.41 2.68 5.49
N PHE A 28 18.93 3.34 6.53
CA PHE A 28 20.03 4.32 6.44
C PHE A 28 21.26 3.81 5.64
N SER A 29 21.55 2.51 5.72
CA SER A 29 22.64 1.89 4.97
C SER A 29 22.39 1.79 3.46
N ARG A 30 21.12 1.77 3.01
CA ARG A 30 20.76 1.67 1.57
C ARG A 30 20.72 3.05 0.87
N HIS A 31 20.55 4.13 1.63
CA HIS A 31 20.42 5.50 1.10
C HIS A 31 21.73 6.29 1.07
N ARG A 32 22.87 5.67 1.33
CA ARG A 32 24.18 6.28 1.44
C ARG A 32 24.64 7.09 0.20
N ASN A 33 23.95 7.00 -0.93
CA ASN A 33 24.27 7.66 -2.20
C ASN A 33 23.20 8.68 -2.68
N ARG A 34 22.21 9.06 -1.87
CA ARG A 34 21.22 10.08 -2.25
C ARG A 34 21.42 11.35 -1.42
N GLU A 35 21.61 12.47 -2.10
CA GLU A 35 21.94 13.80 -1.55
C GLU A 35 20.83 14.48 -0.73
N SER A 36 19.74 13.83 -0.42
CA SER A 36 18.71 14.38 0.46
C SER A 36 18.67 13.61 1.79
N PHE A 37 19.47 14.06 2.74
CA PHE A 37 19.35 13.63 4.14
C PHE A 37 18.05 14.17 4.73
N VAL A 38 16.99 13.35 4.69
CA VAL A 38 15.87 13.57 5.60
C VAL A 38 16.41 13.34 7.01
N ASN A 39 16.36 14.36 7.84
CA ASN A 39 16.64 14.16 9.26
C ASN A 39 15.54 13.24 9.81
N ALA A 40 15.88 11.98 10.09
CA ALA A 40 14.91 10.96 10.55
C ALA A 40 14.06 11.48 11.74
N ALA A 41 14.62 12.33 12.59
CA ALA A 41 13.92 12.94 13.71
C ALA A 41 12.70 13.80 13.29
N ASN A 42 12.69 14.32 12.07
CA ASN A 42 11.60 15.18 11.58
C ASN A 42 10.50 14.40 10.84
N ILE A 43 10.73 13.13 10.48
CA ILE A 43 9.78 12.33 9.69
C ILE A 43 8.37 12.33 10.29
N PRO A 44 8.15 12.10 11.59
CA PRO A 44 6.80 12.12 12.15
C PRO A 44 6.06 13.45 11.93
N ALA A 45 6.75 14.57 12.08
CA ALA A 45 6.18 15.90 11.85
C ALA A 45 5.89 16.17 10.38
N GLU A 46 6.75 15.72 9.47
CA GLU A 46 6.54 15.88 8.02
C GLU A 46 5.43 14.99 7.49
N VAL A 47 5.27 13.78 8.04
CA VAL A 47 4.12 12.90 7.75
C VAL A 47 2.83 13.59 8.17
N GLU A 48 2.79 14.14 9.37
CA GLU A 48 1.62 14.87 9.86
C GLU A 48 1.30 16.08 8.98
N ALA A 49 2.30 16.87 8.63
CA ALA A 49 2.17 18.02 7.74
C ALA A 49 1.65 17.61 6.34
N PHE A 50 2.05 16.45 5.82
CA PHE A 50 1.54 15.94 4.56
C PHE A 50 0.05 15.60 4.63
N PHE A 51 -0.38 14.90 5.68
CA PHE A 51 -1.81 14.59 5.85
C PHE A 51 -2.65 15.85 6.18
N ASP A 52 -2.08 16.85 6.85
CA ASP A 52 -2.70 18.18 7.00
C ASP A 52 -2.88 18.88 5.65
N LEU A 53 -1.89 18.80 4.76
CA LEU A 53 -1.98 19.33 3.41
C LEU A 53 -3.11 18.67 2.60
N LEU A 54 -3.23 17.32 2.65
CA LEU A 54 -4.32 16.59 2.00
C LEU A 54 -5.68 17.07 2.49
N GLU A 55 -5.84 17.25 3.81
CA GLU A 55 -7.07 17.75 4.44
C GLU A 55 -7.38 19.21 4.03
N GLN A 56 -6.38 20.11 4.13
CA GLN A 56 -6.51 21.52 3.76
C GLN A 56 -6.88 21.74 2.28
N ARG A 57 -6.34 20.91 1.39
CA ARG A 57 -6.62 20.94 -0.06
C ARG A 57 -7.89 20.18 -0.43
N THR A 58 -8.57 19.57 0.56
CA THR A 58 -9.78 18.76 0.34
C THR A 58 -9.57 17.70 -0.73
N VAL A 59 -8.44 16.99 -0.64
CA VAL A 59 -8.03 15.94 -1.57
C VAL A 59 -8.75 14.64 -1.20
N ASP A 60 -9.44 14.03 -2.18
CA ASP A 60 -9.95 12.66 -2.01
C ASP A 60 -8.87 11.65 -2.40
N PHE A 61 -8.57 10.74 -1.50
CA PHE A 61 -7.57 9.70 -1.71
C PHE A 61 -7.95 8.38 -1.04
N LEU A 62 -7.33 7.31 -1.50
CA LEU A 62 -7.32 6.02 -0.82
C LEU A 62 -5.87 5.68 -0.43
N LEU A 63 -5.62 5.46 0.85
CA LEU A 63 -4.34 4.95 1.32
C LEU A 63 -4.19 3.48 0.89
N VAL A 64 -3.08 3.17 0.24
CA VAL A 64 -2.74 1.82 -0.24
C VAL A 64 -1.32 1.43 0.19
N GLY A 65 -0.72 0.41 -0.42
CA GLY A 65 0.68 0.07 -0.22
C GLY A 65 1.04 -0.41 1.18
N GLY A 66 2.26 -0.11 1.59
CA GLY A 66 2.84 -0.62 2.84
C GLY A 66 2.15 -0.14 4.09
N LEU A 67 1.81 1.15 4.19
CA LEU A 67 1.10 1.70 5.35
C LEU A 67 -0.31 1.11 5.50
N ALA A 68 -1.06 0.98 4.41
CA ALA A 68 -2.36 0.35 4.45
C ALA A 68 -2.28 -1.14 4.83
N MET A 69 -1.23 -1.86 4.38
CA MET A 69 -1.00 -3.25 4.79
C MET A 69 -0.84 -3.39 6.30
N LEU A 70 -0.13 -2.47 6.95
CA LEU A 70 0.10 -2.50 8.40
C LEU A 70 -1.19 -2.33 9.22
N ALA A 71 -2.28 -1.84 8.62
CA ALA A 71 -3.60 -1.87 9.24
C ALA A 71 -4.20 -3.29 9.33
N HIS A 72 -3.67 -4.25 8.57
CA HIS A 72 -4.17 -5.63 8.49
C HIS A 72 -3.17 -6.68 8.97
N ILE A 73 -1.86 -6.39 8.89
CA ILE A 73 -0.77 -7.31 9.21
C ILE A 73 0.28 -6.64 10.10
N ARG A 74 1.14 -7.42 10.74
CA ARG A 74 2.27 -6.92 11.52
C ARG A 74 3.60 -7.27 10.87
N GLY A 75 4.65 -6.53 11.23
CA GLY A 75 6.02 -6.91 10.90
C GLY A 75 6.48 -6.53 9.50
N ARG A 76 5.72 -5.68 8.78
CA ARG A 76 6.16 -5.09 7.52
C ARG A 76 6.81 -3.72 7.75
N ASN A 77 7.88 -3.46 7.03
CA ASN A 77 8.51 -2.15 6.98
C ASN A 77 8.14 -1.43 5.67
N THR A 78 7.94 -0.10 5.73
CA THR A 78 7.65 0.74 4.58
C THR A 78 8.24 2.13 4.78
N ASP A 79 8.79 2.72 3.73
CA ASP A 79 9.46 4.03 3.73
C ASP A 79 8.79 5.03 2.78
N ASP A 80 7.63 4.69 2.27
CA ASP A 80 6.83 5.47 1.33
C ASP A 80 5.36 5.58 1.77
N ILE A 81 4.67 6.56 1.23
CA ILE A 81 3.23 6.75 1.35
C ILE A 81 2.62 6.53 -0.03
N ASP A 82 1.87 5.45 -0.19
CA ASP A 82 1.19 5.11 -1.43
C ASP A 82 -0.27 5.60 -1.41
N LEU A 83 -0.68 6.39 -2.39
CA LEU A 83 -2.06 6.90 -2.51
C LEU A 83 -2.65 6.59 -3.89
N VAL A 84 -3.91 6.15 -3.92
CA VAL A 84 -4.74 6.25 -5.13
C VAL A 84 -5.44 7.60 -5.07
N ILE A 85 -5.26 8.42 -6.11
CA ILE A 85 -5.69 9.82 -6.17
C ILE A 85 -6.06 10.19 -7.61
N SER A 86 -7.05 11.06 -7.79
CA SER A 86 -7.36 11.59 -9.11
C SER A 86 -6.29 12.58 -9.62
N THR A 87 -6.13 12.68 -10.93
CA THR A 87 -5.21 13.67 -11.52
C THR A 87 -5.52 15.11 -11.10
N PRO A 88 -6.79 15.56 -11.05
CA PRO A 88 -7.12 16.89 -10.53
C PRO A 88 -6.74 17.10 -9.07
N ASP A 89 -6.92 16.08 -8.22
CA ASP A 89 -6.54 16.19 -6.81
C ASP A 89 -5.01 16.21 -6.65
N GLN A 90 -4.28 15.40 -7.44
CA GLN A 90 -2.82 15.47 -7.47
C GLN A 90 -2.32 16.86 -7.85
N GLN A 91 -2.91 17.51 -8.86
CA GLN A 91 -2.55 18.87 -9.28
C GLN A 91 -2.73 19.92 -8.18
N ARG A 92 -3.70 19.72 -7.27
CA ARG A 92 -3.86 20.59 -6.08
C ARG A 92 -2.69 20.52 -5.11
N LEU A 93 -1.90 19.45 -5.16
CA LEU A 93 -0.75 19.24 -4.27
C LEU A 93 0.57 19.72 -4.89
N GLU A 94 0.66 19.84 -6.22
CA GLU A 94 1.90 20.17 -6.95
C GLU A 94 2.62 21.45 -6.49
N PRO A 95 1.96 22.50 -5.95
CA PRO A 95 2.67 23.64 -5.39
C PRO A 95 3.62 23.28 -4.23
N GLU A 96 3.27 22.25 -3.43
CA GLU A 96 4.03 21.84 -2.24
C GLU A 96 4.70 20.47 -2.38
N VAL A 97 4.21 19.64 -3.33
CA VAL A 97 4.67 18.27 -3.58
C VAL A 97 5.38 18.21 -4.92
N ALA A 98 6.69 17.99 -4.90
CA ALA A 98 7.50 17.90 -6.11
C ALA A 98 7.32 16.55 -6.79
N ILE A 99 6.85 16.56 -8.04
CA ILE A 99 6.80 15.33 -8.86
C ILE A 99 8.22 15.05 -9.38
N ILE A 100 8.74 13.86 -9.07
CA ILE A 100 10.08 13.41 -9.47
C ILE A 100 10.02 12.64 -10.78
N GLU A 101 9.00 11.77 -10.91
CA GLU A 101 8.79 10.93 -12.08
C GLU A 101 7.29 10.77 -12.32
N ARG A 102 6.90 10.69 -13.60
CA ARG A 102 5.50 10.50 -13.98
C ARG A 102 5.40 9.52 -15.14
N GLU A 103 4.57 8.52 -14.96
CA GLU A 103 4.12 7.58 -15.99
C GLU A 103 2.59 7.68 -16.17
N SER A 104 2.01 6.86 -17.07
CA SER A 104 0.58 6.95 -17.41
C SER A 104 -0.36 6.88 -16.20
N PHE A 105 -0.09 5.98 -15.23
CA PHE A 105 -0.95 5.75 -14.06
C PHE A 105 -0.16 5.76 -12.74
N PHE A 106 1.06 6.26 -12.78
CA PHE A 106 1.94 6.30 -11.63
C PHE A 106 2.73 7.59 -11.62
N ALA A 107 2.90 8.20 -10.44
CA ALA A 107 3.84 9.29 -10.26
C ALA A 107 4.56 9.11 -8.92
N GLN A 108 5.88 9.24 -8.96
CA GLN A 108 6.70 9.36 -7.77
C GLN A 108 6.86 10.83 -7.43
N ALA A 109 6.64 11.17 -6.18
CA ALA A 109 6.71 12.53 -5.69
C ALA A 109 7.51 12.61 -4.38
N GLN A 110 7.87 13.83 -4.01
CA GLN A 110 8.55 14.14 -2.77
C GLN A 110 7.88 15.32 -2.07
N PHE A 111 7.62 15.14 -0.77
CA PHE A 111 7.15 16.20 0.11
C PHE A 111 8.11 16.30 1.30
N ARG A 112 8.90 17.40 1.38
CA ARG A 112 9.84 17.65 2.49
C ARG A 112 10.73 16.44 2.84
N GLY A 113 11.14 15.70 1.81
CA GLY A 113 11.94 14.49 1.97
C GLY A 113 11.17 13.18 2.12
N LEU A 114 9.87 13.20 2.37
CA LEU A 114 9.02 12.01 2.32
C LEU A 114 8.83 11.58 0.87
N ARG A 115 8.93 10.30 0.62
CA ARG A 115 8.57 9.69 -0.66
C ARG A 115 7.07 9.42 -0.69
N ILE A 116 6.42 9.91 -1.75
CA ILE A 116 5.01 9.74 -2.01
C ILE A 116 4.85 9.05 -3.37
N ASP A 117 4.14 7.94 -3.41
CA ASP A 117 3.82 7.22 -4.64
C ASP A 117 2.33 7.40 -4.97
N PHE A 118 2.02 8.14 -6.04
CA PHE A 118 0.66 8.34 -6.52
C PHE A 118 0.30 7.31 -7.58
N ARG A 119 -0.91 6.77 -7.48
CA ARG A 119 -1.55 5.90 -8.47
C ARG A 119 -2.80 6.61 -8.97
N ALA A 120 -2.87 6.84 -10.28
CA ALA A 120 -3.97 7.59 -10.87
C ALA A 120 -5.30 6.83 -10.75
N ALA A 121 -6.31 7.44 -10.12
CA ALA A 121 -7.66 6.89 -9.98
C ALA A 121 -8.36 6.70 -11.35
N GLU A 122 -7.83 7.29 -12.42
CA GLU A 122 -8.26 7.08 -13.80
C GLU A 122 -7.95 5.65 -14.32
N ASN A 123 -7.06 4.90 -13.66
CA ASN A 123 -6.91 3.47 -13.95
C ASN A 123 -8.15 2.71 -13.47
N PRO A 124 -8.83 1.94 -14.35
CA PRO A 124 -10.09 1.28 -14.00
C PRO A 124 -10.01 0.34 -12.79
N LEU A 125 -8.86 -0.33 -12.58
CA LEU A 125 -8.70 -1.20 -11.41
C LEU A 125 -8.50 -0.40 -10.13
N PHE A 126 -7.75 0.71 -10.17
CA PHE A 126 -7.53 1.54 -8.99
C PHE A 126 -8.84 2.21 -8.53
N ASP A 127 -9.64 2.72 -9.46
CA ASP A 127 -10.99 3.22 -9.19
C ASP A 127 -11.90 2.11 -8.62
N PHE A 128 -11.88 0.93 -9.23
CA PHE A 128 -12.65 -0.22 -8.75
C PHE A 128 -12.28 -0.59 -7.31
N VAL A 129 -10.99 -0.63 -6.98
CA VAL A 129 -10.52 -0.91 -5.60
C VAL A 129 -10.98 0.21 -4.65
N ALA A 130 -10.83 1.47 -5.06
CA ALA A 130 -11.24 2.60 -4.24
C ALA A 130 -12.75 2.59 -3.90
N ARG A 131 -13.58 2.11 -4.82
CA ARG A 131 -15.05 2.04 -4.61
C ARG A 131 -15.52 0.80 -3.86
N ASN A 132 -14.86 -0.34 -4.06
CA ASN A 132 -15.40 -1.64 -3.61
C ASN A 132 -14.58 -2.29 -2.49
N TYR A 133 -13.32 -1.87 -2.31
CA TYR A 133 -12.37 -2.47 -1.37
C TYR A 133 -11.70 -1.41 -0.49
N SER A 134 -12.47 -0.45 0.00
CA SER A 134 -12.01 0.57 0.93
C SER A 134 -12.79 0.55 2.23
N GLU A 135 -12.14 0.94 3.30
CA GLU A 135 -12.72 1.10 4.62
C GLU A 135 -12.13 2.31 5.35
N ALA A 136 -12.87 2.86 6.30
CA ALA A 136 -12.37 3.90 7.19
C ALA A 136 -11.63 3.25 8.36
N ARG A 137 -10.36 3.62 8.56
CA ARG A 137 -9.51 3.13 9.66
C ARG A 137 -8.92 4.28 10.45
N GLN A 138 -8.82 4.08 11.76
CA GLN A 138 -8.10 5.00 12.63
C GLN A 138 -6.60 4.71 12.56
N PHE A 139 -5.83 5.77 12.32
CA PHE A 139 -4.38 5.78 12.42
C PHE A 139 -3.96 6.80 13.47
N ASP A 140 -2.92 6.49 14.23
CA ASP A 140 -2.34 7.43 15.17
C ASP A 140 -1.29 8.30 14.47
N PHE A 141 -1.33 9.58 14.76
CA PHE A 141 -0.33 10.57 14.38
C PHE A 141 0.23 11.20 15.65
N PHE A 142 1.28 12.01 15.50
CA PHE A 142 1.94 12.60 16.66
C PHE A 142 1.00 13.50 17.48
N SER A 143 0.21 14.35 16.83
CA SER A 143 -0.67 15.31 17.51
C SER A 143 -2.07 14.76 17.81
N ARG A 144 -2.65 13.97 16.90
CA ARG A 144 -4.01 13.44 17.03
C ARG A 144 -4.23 12.19 16.18
N PRO A 145 -5.10 11.27 16.59
CA PRO A 145 -5.55 10.20 15.72
C PRO A 145 -6.39 10.78 14.56
N ARG A 146 -6.32 10.11 13.40
CA ARG A 146 -7.09 10.45 12.20
C ARG A 146 -7.80 9.23 11.67
N VAL A 147 -8.99 9.43 11.12
CA VAL A 147 -9.70 8.40 10.37
C VAL A 147 -9.37 8.60 8.89
N ILE A 148 -8.74 7.60 8.29
CA ILE A 148 -8.28 7.63 6.90
C ILE A 148 -8.96 6.50 6.14
N ARG A 149 -9.42 6.79 4.92
CA ARG A 149 -9.90 5.77 4.00
C ARG A 149 -8.71 4.99 3.45
N CYS A 150 -8.66 3.69 3.72
CA CYS A 150 -7.60 2.81 3.26
C CYS A 150 -8.16 1.57 2.55
N ALA A 151 -7.34 0.94 1.73
CA ALA A 151 -7.73 -0.30 1.07
C ALA A 151 -7.85 -1.44 2.08
N THR A 152 -8.88 -2.26 1.93
CA THR A 152 -9.04 -3.51 2.66
C THR A 152 -7.95 -4.52 2.27
N ALA A 153 -7.73 -5.55 3.07
CA ALA A 153 -6.74 -6.58 2.74
C ALA A 153 -7.00 -7.28 1.38
N PRO A 154 -8.24 -7.62 0.98
CA PRO A 154 -8.52 -8.09 -0.38
C PRO A 154 -8.22 -7.05 -1.48
N GLY A 155 -8.47 -5.76 -1.21
CA GLY A 155 -8.11 -4.67 -2.13
C GLY A 155 -6.61 -4.55 -2.33
N LEU A 156 -5.84 -4.61 -1.25
CA LEU A 156 -4.37 -4.62 -1.31
C LEU A 156 -3.84 -5.83 -2.07
N LEU A 157 -4.45 -7.01 -1.85
CA LEU A 157 -4.11 -8.23 -2.59
C LEU A 157 -4.35 -8.06 -4.09
N LEU A 158 -5.48 -7.47 -4.52
CA LEU A 158 -5.75 -7.14 -5.93
C LEU A 158 -4.67 -6.23 -6.52
N LEU A 159 -4.29 -5.16 -5.81
CA LEU A 159 -3.27 -4.21 -6.28
C LEU A 159 -1.90 -4.87 -6.41
N LYS A 160 -1.52 -5.76 -5.48
CA LYS A 160 -0.26 -6.51 -5.53
C LYS A 160 -0.22 -7.50 -6.69
N LEU A 161 -1.30 -8.25 -6.89
CA LEU A 161 -1.44 -9.19 -8.00
C LEU A 161 -1.41 -8.46 -9.35
N TYR A 162 -2.06 -7.29 -9.46
CA TYR A 162 -2.07 -6.48 -10.68
C TYR A 162 -0.67 -5.99 -11.08
N ALA A 163 0.13 -5.56 -10.12
CA ALA A 163 1.46 -5.01 -10.39
C ALA A 163 2.52 -6.09 -10.66
N LEU A 164 2.36 -7.30 -10.13
CA LEU A 164 3.38 -8.34 -10.13
C LEU A 164 3.87 -8.73 -11.54
N PRO A 165 3.01 -8.96 -12.56
CA PRO A 165 3.47 -9.27 -13.92
C PRO A 165 4.33 -8.17 -14.54
N SER A 166 4.00 -6.90 -14.28
CA SER A 166 4.78 -5.77 -14.79
C SER A 166 6.17 -5.71 -14.16
N LEU A 167 6.29 -5.95 -12.86
CA LEU A 167 7.58 -6.00 -12.17
C LEU A 167 8.50 -7.07 -12.76
N TYR A 168 7.97 -8.25 -13.08
CA TYR A 168 8.77 -9.30 -13.74
C TYR A 168 9.21 -8.91 -15.14
N ARG A 169 8.32 -8.32 -15.97
CA ARG A 169 8.66 -7.85 -17.32
C ARG A 169 9.71 -6.74 -17.32
N GLN A 170 9.72 -5.89 -16.28
CA GLN A 170 10.71 -4.82 -16.13
C GLN A 170 12.03 -5.31 -15.52
N GLY A 171 12.16 -6.59 -15.14
CA GLY A 171 13.35 -7.13 -14.49
C GLY A 171 13.53 -6.69 -13.03
N GLU A 172 12.48 -6.12 -12.41
CA GLU A 172 12.45 -5.66 -11.01
C GLU A 172 12.31 -6.85 -10.04
N ILE A 173 13.19 -7.85 -10.16
CA ILE A 173 13.07 -9.15 -9.47
C ILE A 173 13.01 -8.98 -7.94
N SER A 174 13.84 -8.13 -7.38
CA SER A 174 13.86 -7.90 -5.91
C SER A 174 12.51 -7.36 -5.41
N ARG A 175 11.91 -6.44 -6.17
CA ARG A 175 10.60 -5.86 -5.85
C ARG A 175 9.48 -6.88 -6.06
N ALA A 176 9.54 -7.68 -7.12
CA ALA A 176 8.61 -8.77 -7.37
C ALA A 176 8.59 -9.78 -6.21
N LYS A 177 9.75 -10.15 -5.67
CA LYS A 177 9.84 -11.05 -4.50
C LYS A 177 9.23 -10.45 -3.22
N ILE A 178 9.36 -9.15 -3.01
CA ILE A 178 8.67 -8.46 -1.91
C ILE A 178 7.14 -8.54 -2.12
N PHE A 179 6.66 -8.33 -3.35
CA PHE A 179 5.23 -8.43 -3.66
C PHE A 179 4.68 -9.85 -3.48
N GLU A 180 5.42 -10.89 -3.88
CA GLU A 180 5.05 -12.29 -3.61
C GLU A 180 4.93 -12.56 -2.10
N SER A 181 5.90 -12.10 -1.32
CA SER A 181 5.84 -12.21 0.14
C SER A 181 4.62 -11.49 0.73
N ASP A 182 4.36 -10.26 0.27
CA ASP A 182 3.18 -9.47 0.68
C ASP A 182 1.87 -10.21 0.34
N ILE A 183 1.78 -10.82 -0.86
CA ILE A 183 0.64 -11.62 -1.30
C ILE A 183 0.43 -12.81 -0.35
N GLY A 184 1.50 -13.52 0.01
CA GLY A 184 1.42 -14.64 0.96
C GLY A 184 0.89 -14.23 2.33
N VAL A 185 1.39 -13.12 2.87
CA VAL A 185 0.94 -12.59 4.17
C VAL A 185 -0.52 -12.12 4.12
N LEU A 186 -0.92 -11.41 3.05
CA LEU A 186 -2.31 -10.96 2.87
C LEU A 186 -3.27 -12.14 2.71
N LEU A 187 -2.92 -13.18 1.94
CA LEU A 187 -3.72 -14.41 1.83
C LEU A 187 -3.92 -15.10 3.19
N GLY A 188 -2.91 -15.06 4.06
CA GLY A 188 -3.01 -15.55 5.42
C GLY A 188 -3.91 -14.71 6.32
N ALA A 189 -3.97 -13.39 6.09
CA ALA A 189 -4.80 -12.46 6.87
C ALA A 189 -6.29 -12.50 6.48
N VAL A 190 -6.63 -12.95 5.26
CA VAL A 190 -8.01 -13.02 4.76
C VAL A 190 -8.32 -14.41 4.17
N PRO A 191 -8.29 -15.46 5.00
CA PRO A 191 -8.46 -16.85 4.54
C PRO A 191 -9.82 -17.12 3.88
N GLU A 192 -10.84 -16.30 4.17
CA GLU A 192 -12.17 -16.34 3.60
C GLU A 192 -12.25 -15.77 2.17
N THR A 193 -11.23 -15.02 1.74
CA THR A 193 -11.21 -14.45 0.40
C THR A 193 -10.95 -15.54 -0.64
N ASP A 194 -11.82 -15.65 -1.62
CA ASP A 194 -11.63 -16.55 -2.77
C ASP A 194 -10.68 -15.91 -3.79
N PRO A 195 -9.44 -16.44 -3.96
CA PRO A 195 -8.50 -15.89 -4.92
C PRO A 195 -8.97 -16.00 -6.37
N ASN A 196 -9.85 -16.94 -6.72
CA ASN A 196 -10.35 -17.05 -8.09
C ASN A 196 -11.21 -15.85 -8.44
N LYS A 197 -12.02 -15.34 -7.51
CA LYS A 197 -12.78 -14.10 -7.70
C LYS A 197 -11.86 -12.90 -7.94
N LEU A 198 -10.72 -12.83 -7.25
CA LEU A 198 -9.73 -11.76 -7.47
C LEU A 198 -9.11 -11.87 -8.86
N LEU A 199 -8.77 -13.08 -9.30
CA LEU A 199 -8.23 -13.33 -10.65
C LEU A 199 -9.26 -12.98 -11.76
N GLU A 200 -10.54 -13.28 -11.54
CA GLU A 200 -11.62 -12.87 -12.46
C GLU A 200 -11.73 -11.34 -12.55
N ILE A 201 -11.62 -10.63 -11.43
CA ILE A 201 -11.60 -9.16 -11.41
C ILE A 201 -10.41 -8.64 -12.22
N LEU A 202 -9.22 -9.19 -12.04
CA LEU A 202 -8.03 -8.80 -12.79
C LEU A 202 -8.22 -8.99 -14.31
N GLY A 203 -8.76 -10.14 -14.74
CA GLY A 203 -9.08 -10.38 -16.15
C GLY A 203 -10.06 -9.36 -16.73
N ARG A 204 -11.11 -8.98 -15.98
CA ARG A 204 -12.06 -7.93 -16.40
C ARG A 204 -11.41 -6.53 -16.50
N HIS A 205 -10.29 -6.31 -15.81
CA HIS A 205 -9.53 -5.05 -15.82
C HIS A 205 -8.27 -5.12 -16.67
N GLY A 206 -8.26 -6.01 -17.68
CA GLY A 206 -7.26 -6.02 -18.75
C GLY A 206 -5.96 -6.76 -18.44
N VAL A 207 -5.90 -7.52 -17.36
CA VAL A 207 -4.78 -8.45 -17.15
C VAL A 207 -4.91 -9.62 -18.13
N ALA A 208 -3.84 -9.89 -18.88
CA ALA A 208 -3.83 -10.93 -19.90
C ALA A 208 -4.06 -12.33 -19.30
N ASP A 209 -4.71 -13.22 -20.04
CA ASP A 209 -4.98 -14.60 -19.59
C ASP A 209 -3.71 -15.39 -19.25
N SER A 210 -2.59 -15.10 -19.93
CA SER A 210 -1.28 -15.66 -19.59
C SER A 210 -0.84 -15.24 -18.19
N ASP A 211 -0.94 -13.94 -17.89
CA ASP A 211 -0.58 -13.38 -16.59
C ASP A 211 -1.51 -13.92 -15.49
N VAL A 212 -2.80 -14.03 -15.76
CA VAL A 212 -3.78 -14.62 -14.81
C VAL A 212 -3.41 -16.06 -14.47
N ARG A 213 -2.94 -16.87 -15.46
CA ARG A 213 -2.46 -18.23 -15.20
C ARG A 213 -1.22 -18.27 -14.31
N GLU A 214 -0.24 -17.38 -14.58
CA GLU A 214 0.97 -17.26 -13.74
C GLU A 214 0.63 -16.80 -12.32
N LEU A 215 -0.25 -15.83 -12.17
CA LEU A 215 -0.71 -15.36 -10.86
C LEU A 215 -1.41 -16.46 -10.07
N ARG A 216 -2.12 -17.38 -10.73
CA ARG A 216 -2.72 -18.54 -10.06
C ARG A 216 -1.65 -19.44 -9.44
N ASN A 217 -0.52 -19.65 -10.14
CA ASN A 217 0.60 -20.43 -9.63
C ASN A 217 1.25 -19.73 -8.43
N VAL A 218 1.48 -18.41 -8.53
CA VAL A 218 2.00 -17.61 -7.42
C VAL A 218 1.11 -17.74 -6.17
N ILE A 219 -0.21 -17.60 -6.33
CA ILE A 219 -1.14 -17.76 -5.22
C ILE A 219 -1.07 -19.16 -4.61
N ALA A 220 -0.97 -20.20 -5.43
CA ALA A 220 -0.88 -21.58 -4.96
C ALA A 220 0.41 -21.85 -4.16
N GLU A 221 1.52 -21.25 -4.57
CA GLU A 221 2.83 -21.34 -3.89
C GLU A 221 2.85 -20.56 -2.57
N GLN A 222 2.22 -19.40 -2.53
CA GLN A 222 2.22 -18.49 -1.39
C GLN A 222 1.16 -18.84 -0.33
N ARG A 223 0.18 -19.69 -0.63
CA ARG A 223 -0.80 -20.13 0.38
C ARG A 223 -0.10 -20.85 1.52
N PRO A 224 -0.33 -20.44 2.78
CA PRO A 224 0.26 -21.12 3.93
C PRO A 224 -0.15 -22.59 3.90
N ARG A 225 0.79 -23.48 3.68
CA ARG A 225 0.58 -24.92 3.85
C ARG A 225 0.32 -25.14 5.34
N ARG A 226 -0.85 -25.67 5.72
CA ARG A 226 -1.05 -26.17 7.08
C ARG A 226 -0.01 -27.26 7.33
N ARG A 227 1.11 -26.89 7.95
CA ARG A 227 2.23 -27.82 8.18
C ARG A 227 2.04 -28.73 9.39
N PHE A 228 1.07 -28.44 10.24
CA PHE A 228 0.79 -29.24 11.42
C PHE A 228 -0.75 -29.22 11.66
N SER A 229 -1.39 -30.35 11.45
CA SER A 229 -2.74 -30.72 11.94
C SER A 229 -2.59 -31.72 13.05
#